data_877071de53a28a60db1ab3d3a306581f
#
_entry.id   877071de53a28a60db1ab3d3a306581f
#
_cell.length_a   1.000
_cell.length_b   1.000
_cell.length_c   1.000
_cell.angle_alpha   90.00
_cell.angle_beta   90.00
_cell.angle_gamma   90.00
#
_symmetry.space_group_name_H-M   'P 1'
#
loop_
_entity.id
_entity.type
_entity.pdbx_description
1 polymer ?
#
loop_
_entity_poly.entity_id
_entity_poly.type
_entity_poly.pdbx_seq_one_letter_code
_entity_poly.pdbx_strand_id
1 'polypeptide(L)'
;MAASARVAYLARRASDYGVQTGQVEVNLAQVKERKQKIVGRFRNGAEQVLEATANLDVIRGKASFTGAKTVKVEGTGAGSLRLSAEKIFINTGARPVIPPIDGLNRVPYLDSTRSWNWTPCRNIS
;
A
#
# COMPACT_ATOMS: atom_id res chain seq x y z
N MET A 1 0.31 -0.08 -11.41
CA MET A 1 0.15 1.13 -12.25
C MET A 1 1.16 1.17 -13.40
N ALA A 2 2.44 0.89 -13.19
CA ALA A 2 3.44 0.85 -14.27
C ALA A 2 3.05 -0.01 -15.49
N ALA A 3 2.48 -1.20 -15.27
CA ALA A 3 2.01 -2.05 -16.37
C ALA A 3 0.92 -1.39 -17.22
N SER A 4 -0.04 -0.68 -16.60
CA SER A 4 -1.09 0.02 -17.34
C SER A 4 -0.53 1.23 -18.11
N ALA A 5 0.44 1.94 -17.53
CA ALA A 5 1.14 3.03 -18.22
C ALA A 5 1.93 2.50 -19.43
N ARG A 6 2.61 1.35 -19.29
CA ARG A 6 3.32 0.71 -20.42
C ARG A 6 2.38 0.32 -21.55
N VAL A 7 1.22 -0.26 -21.23
CA VAL A 7 0.22 -0.63 -22.24
C VAL A 7 -0.30 0.61 -22.97
N ALA A 8 -0.64 1.68 -22.25
CA ALA A 8 -1.07 2.94 -22.86
C ALA A 8 0.02 3.57 -23.74
N TYR A 9 1.27 3.52 -23.29
CA TYR A 9 2.42 4.00 -24.07
C TYR A 9 2.58 3.23 -25.37
N LEU A 10 2.55 1.89 -25.32
CA LEU A 10 2.68 1.05 -26.51
C LEU A 10 1.50 1.24 -27.47
N ALA A 11 0.28 1.35 -26.94
CA ALA A 11 -0.91 1.59 -27.76
C ALA A 11 -0.83 2.93 -28.51
N ARG A 12 -0.35 4.00 -27.86
CA ARG A 12 -0.16 5.31 -28.50
C ARG A 12 0.92 5.33 -29.59
N ARG A 13 1.89 4.44 -29.49
CA ARG A 13 2.98 4.27 -30.46
C ARG A 13 2.78 3.13 -31.42
N ALA A 14 1.61 2.51 -31.42
CA ALA A 14 1.34 1.35 -32.27
C ALA A 14 1.51 1.66 -33.76
N SER A 15 1.22 2.89 -34.17
CA SER A 15 1.42 3.35 -35.56
C SER A 15 2.88 3.30 -36.00
N ASP A 16 3.85 3.48 -35.10
CA ASP A 16 5.29 3.37 -35.39
C ASP A 16 5.65 1.94 -35.87
N TYR A 17 4.80 0.98 -35.54
CA TYR A 17 4.95 -0.44 -35.87
C TYR A 17 3.93 -0.92 -36.90
N GLY A 18 3.25 0.00 -37.62
CA GLY A 18 2.25 -0.32 -38.61
C GLY A 18 0.90 -0.80 -38.06
N VAL A 19 0.64 -0.68 -36.77
CA VAL A 19 -0.61 -1.07 -36.10
C VAL A 19 -1.47 0.17 -35.82
N GLN A 20 -2.69 0.19 -36.34
CA GLN A 20 -3.63 1.30 -36.09
C GLN A 20 -4.59 0.93 -34.96
N THR A 21 -4.58 1.72 -33.88
CA THR A 21 -5.40 1.48 -32.68
C THR A 21 -6.56 2.47 -32.49
N GLY A 22 -6.64 3.53 -33.26
CA GLY A 22 -7.57 4.64 -33.01
C GLY A 22 -7.20 5.43 -31.76
N GLN A 23 -8.18 6.16 -31.19
CA GLN A 23 -7.95 6.99 -30.02
C GLN A 23 -7.73 6.12 -28.77
N VAL A 24 -6.61 6.35 -28.08
CA VAL A 24 -6.24 5.61 -26.86
C VAL A 24 -6.63 6.42 -25.63
N GLU A 25 -7.63 5.94 -24.91
CA GLU A 25 -8.09 6.51 -23.65
C GLU A 25 -7.66 5.68 -22.44
N VAL A 26 -7.37 6.34 -21.34
CA VAL A 26 -6.97 5.67 -20.08
C VAL A 26 -8.01 5.93 -19.00
N ASN A 27 -8.72 4.87 -18.60
CA ASN A 27 -9.63 4.93 -17.46
C ASN A 27 -8.86 4.70 -16.14
N LEU A 28 -8.54 5.78 -15.44
CA LEU A 28 -7.80 5.75 -14.17
C LEU A 28 -8.55 5.00 -13.06
N ALA A 29 -9.89 5.03 -13.06
CA ALA A 29 -10.68 4.28 -12.08
C ALA A 29 -10.47 2.77 -12.23
N GLN A 30 -10.50 2.26 -13.47
CA GLN A 30 -10.22 0.85 -13.76
C GLN A 30 -8.76 0.47 -13.44
N VAL A 31 -7.79 1.36 -13.70
CA VAL A 31 -6.38 1.14 -13.32
C VAL A 31 -6.23 1.01 -11.81
N LYS A 32 -6.93 1.86 -11.05
CA LYS A 32 -6.94 1.84 -9.59
C LYS A 32 -7.59 0.57 -9.05
N GLU A 33 -8.74 0.19 -9.59
CA GLU A 33 -9.44 -1.04 -9.21
C GLU A 33 -8.57 -2.29 -9.47
N ARG A 34 -7.95 -2.37 -10.65
CA ARG A 34 -7.00 -3.45 -10.98
C ARG A 34 -5.85 -3.51 -9.97
N LYS A 35 -5.28 -2.35 -9.61
CA LYS A 35 -4.24 -2.29 -8.57
C LYS A 35 -4.75 -2.84 -7.25
N GLN A 36 -5.94 -2.42 -6.80
CA GLN A 36 -6.53 -2.86 -5.53
C GLN A 36 -6.77 -4.37 -5.51
N LYS A 37 -7.28 -4.93 -6.60
CA LYS A 37 -7.47 -6.39 -6.74
C LYS A 37 -6.14 -7.16 -6.59
N ILE A 38 -5.06 -6.67 -7.22
CA ILE A 38 -3.74 -7.29 -7.13
C ILE A 38 -3.20 -7.21 -5.69
N VAL A 39 -3.24 -6.03 -5.08
CA VAL A 39 -2.75 -5.82 -3.71
C VAL A 39 -3.56 -6.66 -2.71
N GLY A 40 -4.89 -6.73 -2.89
CA GLY A 40 -5.77 -7.55 -2.05
C GLY A 40 -5.42 -9.04 -2.13
N ARG A 41 -5.18 -9.57 -3.33
CA ARG A 41 -4.75 -10.97 -3.49
C ARG A 41 -3.44 -11.28 -2.77
N PHE A 42 -2.43 -10.41 -2.90
CA PHE A 42 -1.15 -10.59 -2.21
C PHE A 42 -1.29 -10.54 -0.70
N ARG A 43 -2.07 -9.57 -0.19
CA ARG A 43 -2.35 -9.46 1.24
C ARG A 43 -3.04 -10.69 1.78
N ASN A 44 -4.16 -11.07 1.17
CA ASN A 44 -4.94 -12.23 1.60
C ASN A 44 -4.12 -13.53 1.52
N GLY A 45 -3.31 -13.69 0.46
CA GLY A 45 -2.42 -14.84 0.35
C GLY A 45 -1.38 -14.90 1.47
N ALA A 46 -0.77 -13.76 1.80
CA ALA A 46 0.19 -13.69 2.91
C ALA A 46 -0.49 -13.97 4.27
N GLU A 47 -1.69 -13.42 4.49
CA GLU A 47 -2.46 -13.68 5.72
C GLU A 47 -2.83 -15.17 5.85
N GLN A 48 -3.30 -15.80 4.77
CA GLN A 48 -3.61 -17.24 4.76
C GLN A 48 -2.39 -18.11 5.06
N VAL A 49 -1.23 -17.77 4.53
CA VAL A 49 0.01 -18.50 4.82
C VAL A 49 0.35 -18.39 6.31
N LEU A 50 0.24 -17.21 6.90
CA LEU A 50 0.51 -17.02 8.32
C LEU A 50 -0.48 -17.79 9.19
N GLU A 51 -1.77 -17.71 8.88
CA GLU A 51 -2.84 -18.38 9.63
C GLU A 51 -2.79 -19.91 9.50
N ALA A 52 -2.27 -20.43 8.39
CA ALA A 52 -2.08 -21.88 8.17
C ALA A 52 -0.76 -22.44 8.74
N THR A 53 0.14 -21.57 9.21
CA THR A 53 1.44 -22.01 9.73
C THR A 53 1.29 -22.59 11.13
N ALA A 54 1.70 -23.83 11.32
CA ALA A 54 1.68 -24.47 12.62
C ALA A 54 2.58 -23.75 13.64
N ASN A 55 2.15 -23.68 14.89
CA ASN A 55 2.85 -23.02 16.00
C ASN A 55 3.09 -21.51 15.78
N LEU A 56 2.23 -20.85 15.01
CA LEU A 56 2.25 -19.42 14.79
C LEU A 56 0.90 -18.82 15.17
N ASP A 57 0.90 -17.89 16.14
CA ASP A 57 -0.28 -17.13 16.51
C ASP A 57 -0.24 -15.73 15.88
N VAL A 58 -1.26 -15.40 15.08
CA VAL A 58 -1.42 -14.08 14.46
C VAL A 58 -2.30 -13.21 15.34
N ILE A 59 -1.69 -12.29 16.08
CA ILE A 59 -2.40 -11.39 17.00
C ILE A 59 -2.53 -10.02 16.35
N ARG A 60 -3.76 -9.59 16.11
CA ARG A 60 -4.06 -8.30 15.49
C ARG A 60 -4.33 -7.26 16.57
N GLY A 61 -3.63 -6.14 16.50
CA GLY A 61 -3.80 -5.05 17.44
C GLY A 61 -2.67 -4.03 17.40
N LYS A 62 -2.75 -3.05 18.30
CA LYS A 62 -1.71 -2.05 18.49
C LYS A 62 -0.72 -2.54 19.54
N ALA A 63 0.48 -2.88 19.12
CA ALA A 63 1.54 -3.36 19.99
C ALA A 63 2.35 -2.18 20.57
N SER A 64 2.67 -2.27 21.85
CA SER A 64 3.55 -1.32 22.55
C SER A 64 4.43 -2.07 23.54
N PHE A 65 5.69 -1.63 23.69
CA PHE A 65 6.58 -2.18 24.71
C PHE A 65 6.18 -1.67 26.10
N THR A 66 6.07 -2.58 27.08
CA THR A 66 5.87 -2.27 28.50
C THR A 66 7.09 -2.64 29.34
N GLY A 67 8.11 -3.24 28.73
CA GLY A 67 9.40 -3.60 29.30
C GLY A 67 10.33 -4.15 28.22
N ALA A 68 11.58 -4.41 28.56
CA ALA A 68 12.61 -4.83 27.60
C ALA A 68 12.26 -6.08 26.79
N LYS A 69 11.50 -7.01 27.37
CA LYS A 69 11.08 -8.27 26.77
C LYS A 69 9.57 -8.48 26.86
N THR A 70 8.79 -7.41 27.04
CA THR A 70 7.35 -7.49 27.24
C THR A 70 6.64 -6.52 26.32
N VAL A 71 5.67 -7.04 25.60
CA VAL A 71 4.82 -6.28 24.65
C VAL A 71 3.37 -6.41 25.10
N LYS A 72 2.69 -5.27 25.18
CA LYS A 72 1.22 -5.20 25.34
C LYS A 72 0.60 -5.01 23.96
N VAL A 73 -0.40 -5.82 23.63
CA VAL A 73 -1.21 -5.67 22.43
C VAL A 73 -2.61 -5.26 22.81
N GLU A 74 -3.04 -4.10 22.34
CA GLU A 74 -4.41 -3.61 22.46
C GLU A 74 -5.15 -4.01 21.19
N GLY A 75 -6.04 -5.00 21.32
CA GLY A 75 -6.66 -5.66 20.17
C GLY A 75 -8.02 -5.14 19.81
N THR A 76 -8.53 -5.63 18.70
CA THR A 76 -9.91 -5.52 18.25
C THR A 76 -10.75 -6.58 18.96
N GLY A 77 -11.04 -6.40 20.24
CA GLY A 77 -11.80 -7.31 21.09
C GLY A 77 -11.71 -6.89 22.54
N ALA A 78 -12.43 -7.50 23.42
CA ALA A 78 -12.47 -7.12 24.82
C ALA A 78 -11.17 -7.47 25.54
N GLY A 79 -10.18 -6.58 25.49
CA GLY A 79 -9.02 -6.68 26.37
C GLY A 79 -7.67 -6.34 25.75
N SER A 80 -6.67 -6.31 26.62
CA SER A 80 -5.26 -6.19 26.23
C SER A 80 -4.55 -7.50 26.53
N LEU A 81 -3.75 -7.97 25.59
CA LEU A 81 -2.90 -9.15 25.74
C LEU A 81 -1.48 -8.70 26.09
N ARG A 82 -0.86 -9.35 27.07
CA ARG A 82 0.55 -9.13 27.41
C ARG A 82 1.36 -10.36 26.99
N LEU A 83 2.40 -10.12 26.21
CA LEU A 83 3.29 -11.17 25.68
C LEU A 83 4.70 -10.91 26.19
N SER A 84 5.44 -11.97 26.47
CA SER A 84 6.86 -11.89 26.78
C SER A 84 7.63 -12.91 25.95
N ALA A 85 8.83 -12.57 25.51
CA ALA A 85 9.69 -13.46 24.74
C ALA A 85 11.17 -13.14 24.98
N GLU A 86 12.03 -14.13 24.84
CA GLU A 86 13.46 -13.92 24.91
C GLU A 86 14.00 -13.10 23.72
N LYS A 87 13.41 -13.32 22.54
CA LYS A 87 13.77 -12.63 21.29
C LYS A 87 12.55 -11.94 20.72
N ILE A 88 12.68 -10.68 20.41
CA ILE A 88 11.60 -9.88 19.79
C ILE A 88 12.17 -9.23 18.53
N PHE A 89 11.50 -9.45 17.40
CA PHE A 89 11.84 -8.85 16.13
C PHE A 89 10.86 -7.72 15.83
N ILE A 90 11.39 -6.53 15.49
CA ILE A 90 10.60 -5.36 15.12
C ILE A 90 10.68 -5.20 13.60
N ASN A 91 9.55 -5.39 12.92
CA ASN A 91 9.44 -5.26 11.46
C ASN A 91 8.20 -4.44 11.09
N THR A 92 8.09 -3.24 11.65
CA THR A 92 6.91 -2.38 11.53
C THR A 92 6.87 -1.55 10.24
N GLY A 93 7.88 -1.70 9.37
CA GLY A 93 8.02 -0.92 8.16
C GLY A 93 8.40 0.54 8.41
N ALA A 94 8.17 1.40 7.42
CA ALA A 94 8.51 2.82 7.47
C ALA A 94 7.36 3.69 6.93
N ARG A 95 7.40 4.96 7.26
CA ARG A 95 6.54 6.00 6.68
C ARG A 95 7.39 7.01 5.93
N PRO A 96 6.88 7.61 4.84
CA PRO A 96 7.57 8.72 4.20
C PRO A 96 7.82 9.86 5.18
N VAL A 97 9.04 10.36 5.20
CA VAL A 97 9.39 11.55 5.95
C VAL A 97 8.99 12.78 5.13
N ILE A 98 8.29 13.69 5.75
CA ILE A 98 7.94 14.98 5.16
C ILE A 98 9.13 15.92 5.44
N PRO A 99 9.85 16.38 4.40
CA PRO A 99 10.96 17.29 4.62
C PRO A 99 10.47 18.65 5.14
N PRO A 100 11.25 19.33 5.99
CA PRO A 100 10.90 20.65 6.53
C PRO A 100 11.11 21.75 5.47
N ILE A 101 10.22 21.78 4.47
CA ILE A 101 10.20 22.80 3.44
C ILE A 101 9.15 23.84 3.80
N ASP A 102 9.54 25.10 3.84
CA ASP A 102 8.63 26.20 4.17
C ASP A 102 7.46 26.26 3.17
N GLY A 103 6.26 26.32 3.71
CA GLY A 103 5.04 26.38 2.91
C GLY A 103 4.51 25.03 2.40
N LEU A 104 5.25 23.93 2.54
CA LEU A 104 4.78 22.61 2.08
C LEU A 104 3.47 22.17 2.75
N ASN A 105 3.27 22.54 3.99
CA ASN A 105 2.04 22.26 4.74
C ASN A 105 0.82 23.09 4.30
N ARG A 106 1.03 24.12 3.46
CA ARG A 106 -0.02 25.00 2.94
C ARG A 106 -0.51 24.61 1.56
N VAL A 107 0.14 23.63 0.93
CA VAL A 107 -0.20 23.16 -0.41
C VAL A 107 -0.53 21.66 -0.40
N PRO A 108 -1.46 21.19 -1.24
CA PRO A 108 -1.67 19.77 -1.42
C PRO A 108 -0.44 19.17 -2.11
N TYR A 109 0.20 18.21 -1.45
CA TYR A 109 1.33 17.47 -2.01
C TYR A 109 1.06 15.96 -1.99
N LEU A 110 1.78 15.24 -2.85
CA LEU A 110 1.74 13.79 -2.92
C LEU A 110 3.08 13.23 -2.45
N ASP A 111 3.02 12.33 -1.49
CA ASP A 111 4.13 11.46 -1.14
C ASP A 111 3.99 10.09 -1.84
N SER A 112 4.96 9.21 -1.65
CA SER A 112 4.93 7.87 -2.24
C SER A 112 3.71 7.04 -1.83
N THR A 113 3.17 7.26 -0.64
CA THR A 113 1.97 6.56 -0.14
C THR A 113 0.68 7.16 -0.71
N ARG A 114 0.58 8.48 -0.72
CA ARG A 114 -0.61 9.20 -1.22
C ARG A 114 -0.75 9.11 -2.73
N SER A 115 0.36 9.11 -3.48
CA SER A 115 0.35 8.98 -4.94
C SER A 115 -0.29 7.67 -5.43
N TRP A 116 -0.23 6.61 -4.64
CA TRP A 116 -0.88 5.32 -4.97
C TRP A 116 -2.41 5.37 -4.90
N ASN A 117 -2.96 6.27 -4.11
CA ASN A 117 -4.40 6.44 -3.92
C ASN A 117 -4.94 7.72 -4.56
N TRP A 118 -4.06 8.50 -5.22
CA TRP A 118 -4.44 9.75 -5.84
C TRP A 118 -5.47 9.54 -6.94
N THR A 119 -6.54 10.33 -6.88
CA THR A 119 -7.49 10.49 -7.96
C THR A 119 -7.28 11.90 -8.48
N PRO A 120 -6.95 12.11 -9.76
CA PRO A 120 -6.78 13.45 -10.29
C PRO A 120 -8.08 14.23 -10.05
N CYS A 121 -7.97 15.31 -9.30
CA CYS A 121 -8.99 16.34 -9.34
C CYS A 121 -8.97 16.89 -10.78
N ARG A 122 -10.15 16.95 -11.38
CA ARG A 122 -10.46 17.49 -12.70
C ARG A 122 -9.45 18.51 -13.22
N ASN A 123 -9.09 18.32 -14.49
CA ASN A 123 -8.62 19.33 -15.46
C ASN A 123 -7.92 20.57 -14.90
N ILE A 124 -6.60 20.54 -14.97
CA ILE A 124 -5.86 21.75 -15.23
C ILE A 124 -5.96 21.93 -16.76
N SER A 125 -6.92 22.73 -17.17
CA SER A 125 -6.98 23.31 -18.53
C SER A 125 -5.87 24.33 -18.70
#